data_bef726b4414a1e53cb3b9f9c2e3f6095
#
_entry.id   bef726b4414a1e53cb3b9f9c2e3f6095
#
_cell.length_a   1.000
_cell.length_b   1.000
_cell.length_c   1.000
_cell.angle_alpha   90.00
_cell.angle_beta   90.00
_cell.angle_gamma   90.00
#
_symmetry.space_group_name_H-M   'P 1'
#
loop_
_entity.id
_entity.type
_entity.pdbx_description
1 polymer ?
#
loop_
_entity_poly.entity_id
_entity_poly.type
_entity_poly.pdbx_seq_one_letter_code
_entity_poly.pdbx_strand_id
1 'polypeptide(L)'
;MAPADFGPFSNTLLIANNVPDGRINAFDPSTGAFLGTLRDPTGQAIVIDQLWAIQFGNGGNGGKPNQLFFTAGPNNYANGLFGMITFEP
;
A
#
# COMPACT_ATOMS: atom_id res chain seq x y z
N MET A 1 9.43 2.23 2.04
CA MET A 1 10.03 1.87 0.71
C MET A 1 9.61 0.48 0.30
N ALA A 2 9.15 0.31 -0.91
CA ALA A 2 8.84 -1.00 -1.44
C ALA A 2 10.12 -1.78 -1.73
N PRO A 3 10.14 -3.10 -1.46
CA PRO A 3 11.31 -3.93 -1.75
C PRO A 3 11.47 -4.16 -3.26
N ALA A 4 12.58 -4.83 -3.63
CA ALA A 4 12.91 -5.06 -5.05
C ALA A 4 11.97 -6.07 -5.72
N ASP A 5 11.18 -6.82 -4.97
CA ASP A 5 10.29 -7.86 -5.49
C ASP A 5 8.81 -7.52 -5.28
N PHE A 6 8.45 -6.26 -5.52
CA PHE A 6 7.08 -5.78 -5.39
C PHE A 6 6.49 -5.34 -6.74
N GLY A 7 6.80 -6.05 -7.82
CA GLY A 7 6.24 -5.82 -9.15
C GLY A 7 6.59 -4.45 -9.73
N PRO A 8 5.65 -3.80 -10.43
CA PRO A 8 5.92 -2.53 -11.11
C PRO A 8 6.36 -1.40 -10.19
N PHE A 9 6.02 -1.47 -8.90
CA PHE A 9 6.37 -0.43 -7.94
C PHE A 9 7.48 -0.84 -6.98
N SER A 10 8.30 -1.83 -7.39
CA SER A 10 9.50 -2.19 -6.64
C SER A 10 10.43 -0.98 -6.48
N ASN A 11 11.08 -0.89 -5.33
CA ASN A 11 12.06 0.15 -5.02
C ASN A 11 11.50 1.58 -5.05
N THR A 12 10.19 1.74 -4.87
CA THR A 12 9.56 3.06 -4.85
C THR A 12 9.17 3.45 -3.43
N LEU A 13 8.93 4.74 -3.23
CA LEU A 13 8.37 5.26 -1.99
C LEU A 13 6.84 5.19 -2.10
N LEU A 14 6.19 4.48 -1.17
CA LEU A 14 4.74 4.37 -1.14
C LEU A 14 4.16 5.29 -0.07
N ILE A 15 3.14 6.06 -0.45
CA ILE A 15 2.46 6.97 0.46
C ILE A 15 0.96 6.64 0.46
N ALA A 16 0.42 6.40 1.66
CA ALA A 16 -0.99 6.10 1.86
C ALA A 16 -1.76 7.40 2.14
N ASN A 17 -2.93 7.55 1.52
CA ASN A 17 -3.80 8.72 1.74
C ASN A 17 -4.89 8.38 2.75
N ASN A 18 -4.95 9.15 3.83
CA ASN A 18 -5.94 8.96 4.90
C ASN A 18 -7.22 9.76 4.60
N VAL A 19 -7.97 9.29 3.62
CA VAL A 19 -9.24 9.89 3.18
C VAL A 19 -10.24 8.76 2.89
N PRO A 20 -11.55 9.07 2.71
CA PRO A 20 -12.55 8.02 2.46
C PRO A 20 -12.28 7.16 1.23
N ASP A 21 -11.68 7.71 0.18
CA ASP A 21 -11.26 6.96 -1.00
C ASP A 21 -9.73 6.78 -1.02
N GLY A 22 -9.15 6.38 0.10
CA GLY A 22 -7.71 6.28 0.29
C GLY A 22 -7.04 5.35 -0.70
N ARG A 23 -5.98 5.84 -1.33
CA ARG A 23 -5.16 5.11 -2.30
C ARG A 23 -3.73 5.09 -1.82
N ILE A 24 -2.94 4.19 -2.42
CA ILE A 24 -1.51 4.10 -2.15
C ILE A 24 -0.79 4.55 -3.43
N ASN A 25 -0.07 5.65 -3.34
CA ASN A 25 0.64 6.23 -4.48
C ASN A 25 2.13 5.95 -4.37
N ALA A 26 2.76 5.70 -5.52
CA ALA A 26 4.18 5.40 -5.60
C ALA A 26 4.93 6.59 -6.19
N PHE A 27 6.08 6.88 -5.59
CA PHE A 27 6.95 7.99 -5.99
C PHE A 27 8.38 7.52 -6.17
N ASP A 28 9.10 8.16 -7.09
CA ASP A 28 10.53 7.93 -7.26
C ASP A 28 11.25 8.50 -6.03
N PRO A 29 12.00 7.68 -5.28
CA PRO A 29 12.65 8.15 -4.05
C PRO A 29 13.79 9.14 -4.31
N SER A 30 14.34 9.18 -5.53
CA SER A 30 15.43 10.09 -5.88
C SER A 30 14.94 11.46 -6.32
N THR A 31 13.81 11.53 -7.02
CA THR A 31 13.31 12.76 -7.63
C THR A 31 12.02 13.26 -7.02
N GLY A 32 11.28 12.40 -6.31
CA GLY A 32 9.94 12.72 -5.80
C GLY A 32 8.85 12.67 -6.87
N ALA A 33 9.16 12.22 -8.08
CA ALA A 33 8.18 12.18 -9.16
C ALA A 33 7.12 11.12 -8.90
N PHE A 34 5.85 11.46 -9.19
CA PHE A 34 4.74 10.52 -9.08
C PHE A 34 4.86 9.46 -10.17
N LEU A 35 4.81 8.19 -9.78
CA LEU A 35 4.95 7.06 -10.69
C LEU A 35 3.64 6.34 -10.98
N GLY A 36 2.71 6.35 -10.05
CA GLY A 36 1.43 5.70 -10.23
C GLY A 36 0.77 5.33 -8.91
N THR A 37 -0.38 4.68 -9.02
CA THR A 37 -1.19 4.23 -7.88
C THR A 37 -1.28 2.71 -7.90
N LEU A 38 -1.22 2.07 -6.73
CA LEU A 38 -1.40 0.62 -6.64
C LEU A 38 -2.78 0.23 -7.18
N ARG A 39 -2.82 -0.82 -8.01
CA ARG A 39 -4.02 -1.27 -8.70
C ARG A 39 -4.30 -2.73 -8.42
N ASP A 40 -5.58 -3.09 -8.47
CA ASP A 40 -6.01 -4.49 -8.37
C ASP A 40 -5.80 -5.22 -9.71
N PRO A 41 -6.04 -6.56 -9.77
CA PRO A 41 -5.84 -7.32 -11.01
C PRO A 41 -6.72 -6.86 -12.18
N THR A 42 -7.79 -6.11 -11.93
CA THR A 42 -8.65 -5.57 -13.00
C THR A 42 -8.11 -4.26 -13.57
N GLY A 43 -7.05 -3.71 -13.01
CA GLY A 43 -6.46 -2.45 -13.43
C GLY A 43 -7.04 -1.22 -12.76
N GLN A 44 -7.98 -1.39 -11.81
CA GLN A 44 -8.54 -0.29 -11.06
C GLN A 44 -7.70 0.02 -9.84
N ALA A 45 -7.66 1.30 -9.45
CA ALA A 45 -6.94 1.69 -8.24
C ALA A 45 -7.52 0.99 -7.01
N ILE A 46 -6.64 0.51 -6.13
CA ILE A 46 -7.05 -0.04 -4.84
C ILE A 46 -7.50 1.14 -3.97
N VAL A 47 -8.74 1.09 -3.49
CA VAL A 47 -9.33 2.15 -2.66
C VAL A 47 -9.68 1.55 -1.30
N ILE A 48 -9.19 2.16 -0.23
CA ILE A 48 -9.42 1.70 1.15
C ILE A 48 -9.93 2.88 1.95
N ASP A 49 -11.18 2.77 2.44
CA ASP A 49 -11.84 3.83 3.21
C ASP A 49 -11.02 4.15 4.46
N GLN A 50 -10.63 5.41 4.62
CA GLN A 50 -9.86 5.92 5.74
C GLN A 50 -8.59 5.11 6.00
N LEU A 51 -7.82 4.89 4.92
CA LEU A 51 -6.52 4.20 5.01
C LEU A 51 -5.61 4.97 5.96
N TRP A 52 -5.08 4.27 6.99
CA TRP A 52 -4.34 4.90 8.08
C TRP A 52 -2.83 4.75 7.91
N ALA A 53 -2.35 3.50 7.85
CA ALA A 53 -0.92 3.23 7.84
C ALA A 53 -0.62 2.02 6.96
N ILE A 54 0.59 2.00 6.39
CA ILE A 54 1.10 0.88 5.60
C ILE A 54 2.49 0.52 6.09
N GLN A 55 2.82 -0.78 6.03
CA GLN A 55 4.15 -1.27 6.42
C GLN A 55 4.40 -2.62 5.77
N PHE A 56 5.59 -2.80 5.21
CA PHE A 56 5.99 -4.12 4.73
C PHE A 56 6.33 -5.05 5.88
N GLY A 57 6.15 -6.35 5.66
CA GLY A 57 6.52 -7.37 6.63
C GLY A 57 8.03 -7.38 6.91
N ASN A 58 8.40 -7.93 8.08
CA ASN A 58 9.80 -7.91 8.53
C ASN A 58 10.57 -9.20 8.23
N GLY A 59 9.93 -10.17 7.56
CA GLY A 59 10.55 -11.45 7.24
C GLY A 59 10.45 -12.51 8.33
N GLY A 60 9.89 -12.14 9.49
CA GLY A 60 9.67 -13.08 10.61
C GLY A 60 8.18 -13.22 10.91
N ASN A 61 7.80 -13.10 12.16
CA ASN A 61 6.41 -13.22 12.58
C ASN A 61 5.52 -12.08 12.07
N GLY A 62 6.12 -11.00 11.58
CA GLY A 62 5.42 -9.87 10.98
C GLY A 62 5.14 -10.00 9.49
N GLY A 63 5.25 -11.22 8.92
CA GLY A 63 4.98 -11.48 7.51
C GLY A 63 6.22 -11.37 6.63
N LYS A 64 6.05 -11.70 5.35
CA LYS A 64 7.15 -11.65 4.38
C LYS A 64 7.51 -10.22 4.02
N PRO A 65 8.79 -9.92 3.67
CA PRO A 65 9.21 -8.55 3.37
C PRO A 65 8.50 -7.92 2.16
N ASN A 66 7.93 -8.72 1.24
CA ASN A 66 7.21 -8.21 0.08
C ASN A 66 5.69 -8.22 0.26
N GLN A 67 5.21 -8.44 1.47
CA GLN A 67 3.79 -8.32 1.81
C GLN A 67 3.55 -6.96 2.46
N LEU A 68 2.66 -6.17 1.87
CA LEU A 68 2.32 -4.84 2.38
C LEU A 68 1.10 -4.95 3.27
N PHE A 69 1.28 -4.64 4.54
CA PHE A 69 0.19 -4.63 5.51
C PHE A 69 -0.36 -3.22 5.65
N PHE A 70 -1.66 -3.12 5.91
CA PHE A 70 -2.29 -1.82 6.13
C PHE A 70 -3.29 -1.88 7.28
N THR A 71 -3.53 -0.72 7.87
CA THR A 71 -4.62 -0.49 8.80
C THR A 71 -5.52 0.61 8.25
N ALA A 72 -6.81 0.54 8.54
CA ALA A 72 -7.78 1.51 8.08
C ALA A 72 -8.89 1.67 9.10
N GLY A 73 -9.58 2.81 9.04
CA GLY A 73 -10.73 3.09 9.89
C GLY A 73 -11.97 3.38 9.08
N PRO A 74 -12.52 2.38 8.34
CA PRO A 74 -13.68 2.62 7.50
C PRO A 74 -14.88 3.08 8.29
N ASN A 75 -15.85 3.65 7.59
CA ASN A 75 -17.08 4.16 8.17
C ASN A 75 -16.78 5.25 9.21
N ASN A 76 -15.95 6.22 8.81
CA ASN A 76 -15.56 7.38 9.63
C ASN A 76 -14.93 6.97 10.97
N TYR A 77 -14.05 5.97 10.92
CA TYR A 77 -13.33 5.41 12.08
C TYR A 77 -14.23 4.68 13.09
N ALA A 78 -15.48 4.39 12.72
CA ALA A 78 -16.35 3.58 13.56
C ALA A 78 -15.91 2.12 13.64
N ASN A 79 -15.17 1.66 12.62
CA ASN A 79 -14.67 0.30 12.52
C ASN A 79 -13.16 0.31 12.33
N GLY A 80 -12.51 -0.79 12.74
CA GLY A 80 -11.09 -1.02 12.45
C GLY A 80 -10.94 -2.09 11.39
N LEU A 81 -9.97 -1.92 10.48
CA LEU A 81 -9.68 -2.88 9.44
C LEU A 81 -8.17 -3.09 9.36
N PHE A 82 -7.75 -4.36 9.32
CA PHE A 82 -6.36 -4.74 9.06
C PHE A 82 -6.33 -5.67 7.85
N GLY A 83 -5.45 -5.41 6.91
CA GLY A 83 -5.39 -6.20 5.68
C GLY A 83 -3.98 -6.28 5.11
N MET A 84 -3.88 -6.99 3.99
CA MET A 84 -2.60 -7.24 3.32
C MET A 84 -2.75 -7.12 1.82
N ILE A 85 -1.76 -6.52 1.17
CA ILE A 85 -1.67 -6.40 -0.28
C ILE A 85 -0.42 -7.15 -0.72
N THR A 86 -0.56 -8.06 -1.68
CA THR A 86 0.56 -8.80 -2.27
C THR A 86 0.60 -8.56 -3.76
N PHE A 87 1.81 -8.63 -4.33
CA PHE A 87 1.98 -8.65 -5.78
C PHE A 87 1.85 -10.09 -6.28
N GLU A 88 0.93 -10.30 -7.24
CA GLU A 88 0.76 -11.60 -7.92
C GLU A 88 1.34 -11.47 -9.33
N PRO A 89 2.43 -12.21 -9.63
CA PRO A 89 3.03 -12.16 -10.96
C PRO A 89 2.15 -12.77 -12.05
#